data_a82548a87a495b8decbc700b7580c81b
#
_entry.id   a82548a87a495b8decbc700b7580c81b
#
_cell.length_a   1.000
_cell.length_b   1.000
_cell.length_c   1.000
_cell.angle_alpha   90.00
_cell.angle_beta   90.00
_cell.angle_gamma   90.00
#
_symmetry.space_group_name_H-M   'P 1'
#
loop_
_entity.id
_entity.type
_entity.pdbx_description
1 polymer ?
#
loop_
_entity_poly.entity_id
_entity_poly.type
_entity_poly.pdbx_seq_one_letter_code
_entity_poly.pdbx_strand_id
1 'polypeptide(L)'
;MDDPRAVVHSLVRRNLGKDKTIFGQPVKAVPGRVAKSMRPEEAFRATLSDCLAQITANAATLRPQDSRDERRSVEGLHQLRVSFRRLEVALGAFGREFGQDWLEELRGRAKILAGRLAPARDLDVFVVKLLSEPPKSGVAGGLPQLRARAEAARDNAWAGVAACISGIDFERFADDVAALASSQLPLTRDQRLARTARRMLDRQVRRVKRRGKMARSREEGDLHQLRIALKKLRYTAEFFAPLYPKRAVTRYLKQLRGLQNYLGDLNDVANVRRVVGELMREKVKKDDDSAMRFAAGAMVGWYGAQVPGAVKQALKRYRNFKRVTPFWQ
;
A
#
# COMPACT_ATOMS: atom_id res chain seq x y z
N MET A 1 31.27 7.87 -15.34
CA MET A 1 30.30 7.79 -14.23
C MET A 1 28.95 8.18 -14.80
N ASP A 2 28.09 7.21 -15.07
CA ASP A 2 26.77 7.48 -15.65
C ASP A 2 25.91 8.22 -14.62
N ASP A 3 25.32 9.33 -15.05
CA ASP A 3 24.39 10.14 -14.25
C ASP A 3 23.29 9.23 -13.67
N PRO A 4 23.12 9.14 -12.35
CA PRO A 4 22.07 8.33 -11.71
C PRO A 4 20.66 8.65 -12.25
N ARG A 5 20.44 9.91 -12.68
CA ARG A 5 19.19 10.35 -13.30
C ARG A 5 18.96 9.71 -14.68
N ALA A 6 20.03 9.54 -15.45
CA ALA A 6 19.96 8.83 -16.75
C ALA A 6 19.65 7.35 -16.55
N VAL A 7 20.16 6.72 -15.50
CA VAL A 7 19.88 5.34 -15.13
C VAL A 7 18.40 5.18 -14.70
N VAL A 8 17.89 6.07 -13.85
CA VAL A 8 16.48 6.08 -13.44
C VAL A 8 15.56 6.30 -14.65
N HIS A 9 15.86 7.29 -15.53
CA HIS A 9 15.12 7.52 -16.77
C HIS A 9 15.19 6.32 -17.72
N SER A 10 16.34 5.68 -17.86
CA SER A 10 16.52 4.48 -18.67
C SER A 10 15.76 3.28 -18.11
N LEU A 11 15.77 3.10 -16.79
CA LEU A 11 15.01 2.05 -16.10
C LEU A 11 13.49 2.27 -16.22
N VAL A 12 13.02 3.51 -16.08
CA VAL A 12 11.62 3.87 -16.30
C VAL A 12 11.19 3.55 -17.74
N ARG A 13 11.99 3.96 -18.74
CA ARG A 13 11.70 3.68 -20.16
C ARG A 13 11.74 2.19 -20.51
N ARG A 14 12.71 1.42 -19.99
CA ARG A 14 12.80 -0.02 -20.22
C ARG A 14 11.68 -0.80 -19.55
N ASN A 15 11.23 -0.33 -18.39
CA ASN A 15 10.31 -1.08 -17.53
C ASN A 15 8.84 -0.85 -17.86
N LEU A 16 8.48 0.28 -18.46
CA LEU A 16 7.09 0.61 -18.81
C LEU A 16 6.69 0.25 -20.23
N GLY A 17 7.59 -0.34 -21.04
CA GLY A 17 7.31 -0.67 -22.44
C GLY A 17 7.34 0.56 -23.35
N LYS A 18 7.32 0.30 -24.69
CA LYS A 18 7.38 1.32 -25.75
C LYS A 18 6.06 2.10 -25.93
N ASP A 19 5.08 1.93 -25.02
CA ASP A 19 3.80 2.64 -25.10
C ASP A 19 3.97 4.10 -24.69
N LYS A 20 3.87 4.98 -25.68
CA LYS A 20 4.09 6.44 -25.60
C LYS A 20 3.07 7.19 -24.72
N THR A 21 2.15 6.49 -24.05
CA THR A 21 0.96 7.09 -23.42
C THR A 21 1.01 7.20 -21.90
N ILE A 22 2.13 6.89 -21.23
CA ILE A 22 2.15 6.68 -19.78
C ILE A 22 2.68 7.88 -18.97
N PHE A 23 3.20 8.92 -19.61
CA PHE A 23 3.57 10.13 -18.87
C PHE A 23 2.30 10.85 -18.40
N GLY A 24 2.10 10.89 -17.07
CA GLY A 24 0.98 11.57 -16.41
C GLY A 24 -0.19 10.68 -15.98
N GLN A 25 -0.16 9.36 -16.19
CA GLN A 25 -1.18 8.46 -15.66
C GLN A 25 -0.66 7.59 -14.50
N PRO A 26 -1.49 7.32 -13.46
CA PRO A 26 -1.12 6.43 -12.37
C PRO A 26 -0.80 5.02 -12.84
N VAL A 27 0.37 4.50 -12.44
CA VAL A 27 0.86 3.18 -12.84
C VAL A 27 0.53 2.14 -11.78
N LYS A 28 -0.30 1.18 -12.14
CA LYS A 28 -0.61 0.01 -11.29
C LYS A 28 0.55 -0.98 -11.29
N ALA A 29 0.67 -1.74 -10.18
CA ALA A 29 1.64 -2.80 -10.08
C ALA A 29 1.39 -3.87 -11.17
N VAL A 30 2.41 -4.15 -11.96
CA VAL A 30 2.44 -5.29 -12.88
C VAL A 30 3.01 -6.54 -12.19
N PRO A 31 2.71 -7.76 -12.67
CA PRO A 31 3.40 -8.97 -12.24
C PRO A 31 4.92 -8.80 -12.37
N GLY A 32 5.68 -9.34 -11.41
CA GLY A 32 7.15 -9.28 -11.44
C GLY A 32 7.72 -9.89 -12.74
N ARG A 33 8.88 -9.40 -13.16
CA ARG A 33 9.60 -9.89 -14.36
C ARG A 33 10.57 -11.01 -14.05
N VAL A 34 10.28 -11.83 -13.03
CA VAL A 34 11.13 -12.95 -12.65
C VAL A 34 10.95 -14.13 -13.60
N ALA A 35 12.05 -14.80 -13.96
CA ALA A 35 12.06 -16.00 -14.81
C ALA A 35 12.63 -17.21 -14.06
N LYS A 36 12.28 -18.40 -14.48
CA LYS A 36 12.74 -19.66 -13.84
C LYS A 36 14.27 -19.85 -13.91
N SER A 37 14.92 -19.27 -14.92
CA SER A 37 16.37 -19.30 -15.11
C SER A 37 17.13 -18.35 -14.19
N MET A 38 16.45 -17.38 -13.58
CA MET A 38 17.09 -16.38 -12.71
C MET A 38 17.55 -17.00 -11.39
N ARG A 39 18.67 -16.47 -10.90
CA ARG A 39 19.09 -16.67 -9.50
C ARG A 39 18.30 -15.77 -8.56
N PRO A 40 18.25 -16.04 -7.25
CA PRO A 40 17.56 -15.18 -6.29
C PRO A 40 18.01 -13.72 -6.28
N GLU A 41 19.33 -13.47 -6.50
CA GLU A 41 19.93 -12.14 -6.57
C GLU A 41 19.39 -11.35 -7.79
N GLU A 42 19.32 -12.00 -8.94
CA GLU A 42 18.79 -11.43 -10.18
C GLU A 42 17.29 -11.12 -10.05
N ALA A 43 16.55 -12.04 -9.45
CA ALA A 43 15.13 -11.84 -9.17
C ALA A 43 14.87 -10.70 -8.18
N PHE A 44 15.76 -10.52 -7.19
CA PHE A 44 15.66 -9.40 -6.26
C PHE A 44 15.94 -8.07 -6.97
N ARG A 45 17.02 -7.96 -7.74
CA ARG A 45 17.32 -6.76 -8.55
C ARG A 45 16.18 -6.40 -9.50
N ALA A 46 15.63 -7.38 -10.21
CA ALA A 46 14.46 -7.17 -11.08
C ALA A 46 13.25 -6.63 -10.30
N THR A 47 12.99 -7.19 -9.10
CA THR A 47 11.89 -6.74 -8.24
C THR A 47 12.11 -5.33 -7.71
N LEU A 48 13.35 -4.95 -7.34
CA LEU A 48 13.70 -3.60 -6.92
C LEU A 48 13.49 -2.60 -8.06
N SER A 49 13.98 -2.92 -9.27
CA SER A 49 13.80 -2.10 -10.46
C SER A 49 12.33 -1.87 -10.80
N ASP A 50 11.49 -2.91 -10.70
CA ASP A 50 10.05 -2.81 -10.92
C ASP A 50 9.36 -1.91 -9.87
N CYS A 51 9.75 -2.05 -8.60
CA CYS A 51 9.22 -1.22 -7.52
C CYS A 51 9.66 0.24 -7.67
N LEU A 52 10.93 0.50 -7.99
CA LEU A 52 11.46 1.84 -8.20
C LEU A 52 10.79 2.52 -9.39
N ALA A 53 10.68 1.84 -10.53
CA ALA A 53 9.98 2.37 -11.70
C ALA A 53 8.52 2.76 -11.38
N GLN A 54 7.84 1.95 -10.57
CA GLN A 54 6.49 2.26 -10.13
C GLN A 54 6.45 3.44 -9.14
N ILE A 55 7.44 3.58 -8.24
CA ILE A 55 7.56 4.72 -7.30
C ILE A 55 7.76 6.01 -8.10
N THR A 56 8.75 6.06 -8.99
CA THR A 56 9.10 7.26 -9.76
C THR A 56 7.98 7.68 -10.71
N ALA A 57 7.35 6.73 -11.40
CA ALA A 57 6.24 7.02 -12.30
C ALA A 57 5.02 7.60 -11.55
N ASN A 58 4.66 7.04 -10.39
CA ASN A 58 3.55 7.57 -9.61
C ASN A 58 3.90 8.89 -8.91
N ALA A 59 5.13 9.09 -8.43
CA ALA A 59 5.57 10.37 -7.90
C ALA A 59 5.50 11.48 -8.96
N ALA A 60 5.82 11.18 -10.22
CA ALA A 60 5.71 12.12 -11.32
C ALA A 60 4.27 12.60 -11.56
N THR A 61 3.24 11.77 -11.28
CA THR A 61 1.82 12.17 -11.41
C THR A 61 1.36 13.15 -10.32
N LEU A 62 2.16 13.34 -9.26
CA LEU A 62 1.82 14.17 -8.10
C LEU A 62 2.55 15.51 -8.10
N ARG A 63 3.47 15.72 -9.04
CA ARG A 63 4.13 17.02 -9.22
C ARG A 63 3.13 18.01 -9.82
N PRO A 64 3.11 19.27 -9.35
CA PRO A 64 2.20 20.27 -9.88
C PRO A 64 2.59 20.59 -11.33
N GLN A 65 1.92 19.93 -12.28
CA GLN A 65 2.04 20.26 -13.71
C GLN A 65 0.74 20.81 -14.28
N ASP A 66 -0.38 20.60 -13.64
CA ASP A 66 -1.65 21.27 -13.93
C ASP A 66 -2.70 20.83 -12.90
N SER A 67 -3.33 21.80 -12.26
CA SER A 67 -4.36 21.62 -11.23
C SER A 67 -5.68 21.03 -11.75
N ARG A 68 -5.75 20.53 -12.99
CA ARG A 68 -7.00 20.22 -13.67
C ARG A 68 -7.56 18.83 -13.48
N ASP A 69 -6.79 17.87 -12.91
CA ASP A 69 -7.32 16.52 -12.70
C ASP A 69 -7.04 15.98 -11.31
N GLU A 70 -7.86 16.43 -10.35
CA GLU A 70 -7.84 15.97 -8.95
C GLU A 70 -7.95 14.44 -8.82
N ARG A 71 -8.68 13.77 -9.72
CA ARG A 71 -8.86 12.31 -9.71
C ARG A 71 -7.57 11.57 -10.02
N ARG A 72 -6.71 12.11 -10.89
CA ARG A 72 -5.41 11.52 -11.20
C ARG A 72 -4.47 11.58 -9.99
N SER A 73 -4.45 12.71 -9.30
CA SER A 73 -3.63 12.88 -8.09
C SER A 73 -4.00 11.88 -6.99
N VAL A 74 -5.29 11.67 -6.71
CA VAL A 74 -5.78 10.71 -5.70
C VAL A 74 -5.37 9.27 -6.02
N GLU A 75 -5.49 8.83 -7.27
CA GLU A 75 -5.06 7.50 -7.69
C GLU A 75 -3.52 7.41 -7.75
N GLY A 76 -2.83 8.46 -8.19
CA GLY A 76 -1.36 8.55 -8.18
C GLY A 76 -0.80 8.37 -6.78
N LEU A 77 -1.33 9.08 -5.79
CA LEU A 77 -0.96 8.92 -4.38
C LEU A 77 -1.25 7.50 -3.86
N HIS A 78 -2.41 6.95 -4.23
CA HIS A 78 -2.74 5.57 -3.86
C HIS A 78 -1.70 4.59 -4.41
N GLN A 79 -1.37 4.67 -5.70
CA GLN A 79 -0.41 3.78 -6.34
C GLN A 79 1.03 4.01 -5.84
N LEU A 80 1.43 5.24 -5.55
CA LEU A 80 2.72 5.53 -4.91
C LEU A 80 2.85 4.83 -3.55
N ARG A 81 1.83 4.89 -2.71
CA ARG A 81 1.81 4.18 -1.42
C ARG A 81 1.80 2.65 -1.59
N VAL A 82 1.14 2.13 -2.63
CA VAL A 82 1.21 0.70 -2.98
C VAL A 82 2.62 0.32 -3.38
N SER A 83 3.31 1.15 -4.17
CA SER A 83 4.68 0.92 -4.64
C SER A 83 5.68 0.87 -3.48
N PHE A 84 5.64 1.83 -2.56
CA PHE A 84 6.46 1.81 -1.33
C PHE A 84 6.22 0.55 -0.50
N ARG A 85 4.97 0.15 -0.33
CA ARG A 85 4.64 -1.06 0.43
C ARG A 85 5.14 -2.33 -0.26
N ARG A 86 5.11 -2.39 -1.58
CA ARG A 86 5.70 -3.49 -2.36
C ARG A 86 7.21 -3.55 -2.16
N LEU A 87 7.89 -2.40 -2.26
CA LEU A 87 9.32 -2.29 -2.00
C LEU A 87 9.67 -2.72 -0.57
N GLU A 88 8.93 -2.24 0.44
CA GLU A 88 9.11 -2.66 1.84
C GLU A 88 9.00 -4.18 2.01
N VAL A 89 8.07 -4.80 1.30
CA VAL A 89 7.90 -6.27 1.34
C VAL A 89 9.03 -6.98 0.61
N ALA A 90 9.50 -6.46 -0.52
CA ALA A 90 10.64 -7.01 -1.25
C ALA A 90 11.91 -6.97 -0.39
N LEU A 91 12.26 -5.79 0.13
CA LEU A 91 13.42 -5.61 1.02
C LEU A 91 13.37 -6.55 2.23
N GLY A 92 12.24 -6.63 2.93
CA GLY A 92 12.12 -7.50 4.11
C GLY A 92 11.99 -8.99 3.80
N ALA A 93 11.61 -9.39 2.60
CA ALA A 93 11.49 -10.80 2.21
C ALA A 93 12.83 -11.34 1.71
N PHE A 94 13.47 -10.61 0.80
CA PHE A 94 14.78 -10.97 0.26
C PHE A 94 15.92 -10.66 1.24
N GLY A 95 15.84 -9.58 2.04
CA GLY A 95 16.87 -9.25 3.03
C GLY A 95 17.20 -10.40 3.97
N ARG A 96 16.20 -11.20 4.34
CA ARG A 96 16.41 -12.40 5.15
C ARG A 96 17.13 -13.55 4.42
N GLU A 97 17.07 -13.57 3.11
CA GLU A 97 17.81 -14.56 2.31
C GLU A 97 19.28 -14.16 2.18
N PHE A 98 19.57 -12.86 2.15
CA PHE A 98 20.92 -12.32 2.01
C PHE A 98 21.62 -12.06 3.34
N GLY A 99 20.88 -11.98 4.48
CA GLY A 99 21.45 -11.73 5.79
C GLY A 99 22.10 -10.37 5.95
N GLN A 100 21.53 -9.33 5.30
CA GLN A 100 22.11 -7.99 5.24
C GLN A 100 21.30 -6.98 6.07
N ASP A 101 21.90 -6.45 7.14
CA ASP A 101 21.25 -5.50 8.06
C ASP A 101 20.94 -4.15 7.40
N TRP A 102 21.77 -3.69 6.48
CA TRP A 102 21.54 -2.44 5.76
C TRP A 102 20.28 -2.44 4.89
N LEU A 103 19.78 -3.63 4.48
CA LEU A 103 18.47 -3.74 3.83
C LEU A 103 17.32 -3.40 4.78
N GLU A 104 17.48 -3.61 6.08
CA GLU A 104 16.48 -3.17 7.07
C GLU A 104 16.51 -1.65 7.25
N GLU A 105 17.66 -0.99 7.15
CA GLU A 105 17.77 0.48 7.14
C GLU A 105 17.02 1.08 5.94
N LEU A 106 17.32 0.62 4.72
CA LEU A 106 16.63 1.07 3.50
C LEU A 106 15.13 0.79 3.58
N ARG A 107 14.73 -0.34 4.15
CA ARG A 107 13.33 -0.67 4.42
C ARG A 107 12.70 0.29 5.44
N GLY A 108 13.42 0.70 6.46
CA GLY A 108 13.00 1.71 7.43
C GLY A 108 12.72 3.05 6.77
N ARG A 109 13.62 3.51 5.89
CA ARG A 109 13.46 4.73 5.11
C ARG A 109 12.24 4.67 4.17
N ALA A 110 12.02 3.52 3.49
CA ALA A 110 10.81 3.30 2.70
C ALA A 110 9.53 3.45 3.53
N LYS A 111 9.53 2.92 4.77
CA LYS A 111 8.40 3.02 5.69
C LYS A 111 8.17 4.47 6.16
N ILE A 112 9.22 5.22 6.42
CA ILE A 112 9.14 6.64 6.82
C ILE A 112 8.51 7.46 5.68
N LEU A 113 9.02 7.33 4.44
CA LEU A 113 8.47 8.04 3.28
C LEU A 113 7.00 7.66 3.03
N ALA A 114 6.65 6.36 3.06
CA ALA A 114 5.26 5.91 2.97
C ALA A 114 4.38 6.46 4.10
N GLY A 115 4.95 6.70 5.29
CA GLY A 115 4.29 7.29 6.45
C GLY A 115 3.95 8.77 6.22
N ARG A 116 4.88 9.55 5.63
CA ARG A 116 4.65 10.96 5.28
C ARG A 116 3.52 11.15 4.26
N LEU A 117 3.25 10.14 3.44
CA LEU A 117 2.16 10.13 2.45
C LEU A 117 0.81 9.65 3.03
N ALA A 118 0.78 9.15 4.27
CA ALA A 118 -0.40 8.54 4.86
C ALA A 118 -1.54 9.53 5.12
N PRO A 119 -1.30 10.71 5.73
CA PRO A 119 -2.37 11.64 6.09
C PRO A 119 -3.21 12.07 4.89
N ALA A 120 -2.57 12.46 3.78
CA ALA A 120 -3.28 12.86 2.57
C ALA A 120 -4.16 11.72 2.02
N ARG A 121 -3.63 10.49 1.96
CA ARG A 121 -4.42 9.36 1.48
C ARG A 121 -5.58 9.01 2.39
N ASP A 122 -5.42 9.13 3.68
CA ASP A 122 -6.48 8.83 4.66
C ASP A 122 -7.60 9.86 4.57
N LEU A 123 -7.25 11.15 4.35
CA LEU A 123 -8.20 12.23 4.09
C LEU A 123 -8.86 12.10 2.72
N ASP A 124 -8.14 11.69 1.67
CA ASP A 124 -8.75 11.36 0.37
C ASP A 124 -9.86 10.30 0.50
N VAL A 125 -9.58 9.22 1.25
CA VAL A 125 -10.58 8.16 1.49
C VAL A 125 -11.75 8.72 2.28
N PHE A 126 -11.50 9.55 3.29
CA PHE A 126 -12.53 10.14 4.11
C PHE A 126 -13.44 11.07 3.31
N VAL A 127 -12.87 12.04 2.58
CA VAL A 127 -13.62 13.04 1.80
C VAL A 127 -14.32 12.41 0.60
N VAL A 128 -13.59 11.62 -0.21
CA VAL A 128 -14.10 11.15 -1.51
C VAL A 128 -15.01 9.94 -1.37
N LYS A 129 -14.73 9.03 -0.42
CA LYS A 129 -15.51 7.79 -0.25
C LYS A 129 -16.52 7.90 0.90
N LEU A 130 -16.05 8.26 2.10
CA LEU A 130 -16.83 8.09 3.31
C LEU A 130 -17.83 9.23 3.53
N LEU A 131 -17.45 10.49 3.23
CA LEU A 131 -18.39 11.62 3.25
C LEU A 131 -19.35 11.66 2.06
N SER A 132 -19.15 10.86 1.03
CA SER A 132 -20.08 10.75 -0.11
C SER A 132 -21.25 9.82 0.17
N GLU A 133 -21.12 8.94 1.15
CA GLU A 133 -22.16 8.00 1.59
C GLU A 133 -22.48 8.21 3.07
N PRO A 134 -22.99 9.40 3.46
CA PRO A 134 -23.29 9.69 4.87
C PRO A 134 -24.49 8.88 5.36
N PRO A 135 -24.71 8.77 6.68
CA PRO A 135 -25.93 8.22 7.25
C PRO A 135 -27.16 8.95 6.69
N LYS A 136 -28.19 8.17 6.31
CA LYS A 136 -29.39 8.70 5.64
C LYS A 136 -30.30 9.58 6.53
N SER A 137 -30.12 9.59 7.84
CA SER A 137 -30.95 10.34 8.78
C SER A 137 -30.16 11.18 9.75
N GLY A 138 -30.63 12.40 10.01
CA GLY A 138 -30.23 13.23 11.14
C GLY A 138 -28.92 14.02 11.08
N VAL A 139 -28.11 13.89 10.00
CA VAL A 139 -26.76 14.48 9.94
C VAL A 139 -26.62 15.68 9.00
N ALA A 140 -27.69 16.08 8.31
CA ALA A 140 -27.63 17.07 7.22
C ALA A 140 -27.05 18.44 7.65
N GLY A 141 -27.38 18.90 8.86
CA GLY A 141 -27.02 20.28 9.29
C GLY A 141 -25.51 20.50 9.55
N GLY A 142 -24.74 19.48 9.90
CA GLY A 142 -23.31 19.63 10.23
C GLY A 142 -22.35 19.01 9.22
N LEU A 143 -22.87 18.29 8.20
CA LEU A 143 -22.04 17.66 7.17
C LEU A 143 -21.26 18.64 6.29
N PRO A 144 -21.84 19.80 5.84
CA PRO A 144 -21.09 20.78 5.08
C PRO A 144 -19.88 21.32 5.82
N GLN A 145 -20.02 21.62 7.11
CA GLN A 145 -18.94 22.11 7.96
C GLN A 145 -17.87 21.05 8.18
N LEU A 146 -18.29 19.78 8.45
CA LEU A 146 -17.36 18.65 8.56
C LEU A 146 -16.59 18.42 7.27
N ARG A 147 -17.27 18.53 6.12
CA ARG A 147 -16.64 18.42 4.79
C ARG A 147 -15.63 19.52 4.56
N ALA A 148 -16.02 20.78 4.74
CA ALA A 148 -15.12 21.92 4.55
C ALA A 148 -13.85 21.80 5.41
N ARG A 149 -14.01 21.37 6.65
CA ARG A 149 -12.87 21.14 7.55
C ARG A 149 -11.99 19.99 7.10
N ALA A 150 -12.59 18.89 6.63
CA ALA A 150 -11.85 17.74 6.11
C ALA A 150 -11.11 18.09 4.83
N GLU A 151 -11.70 18.91 3.94
CA GLU A 151 -11.07 19.42 2.72
C GLU A 151 -9.89 20.33 3.04
N ALA A 152 -10.01 21.28 3.98
CA ALA A 152 -8.89 22.11 4.42
C ALA A 152 -7.74 21.29 5.02
N ALA A 153 -8.05 20.29 5.85
CA ALA A 153 -7.03 19.36 6.38
C ALA A 153 -6.39 18.53 5.27
N ARG A 154 -7.17 18.13 4.26
CA ARG A 154 -6.71 17.41 3.07
C ARG A 154 -5.73 18.26 2.26
N ASP A 155 -6.03 19.53 2.00
CA ASP A 155 -5.15 20.44 1.25
C ASP A 155 -3.81 20.62 1.98
N ASN A 156 -3.82 20.78 3.29
CA ASN A 156 -2.60 20.85 4.12
C ASN A 156 -1.78 19.52 4.02
N ALA A 157 -2.46 18.38 4.06
CA ALA A 157 -1.79 17.09 3.93
C ALA A 157 -1.21 16.87 2.53
N TRP A 158 -1.86 17.39 1.48
CA TRP A 158 -1.34 17.36 0.11
C TRP A 158 -0.12 18.27 -0.09
N ALA A 159 -0.05 19.41 0.58
CA ALA A 159 1.18 20.22 0.63
C ALA A 159 2.35 19.41 1.23
N GLY A 160 2.08 18.59 2.25
CA GLY A 160 3.05 17.64 2.81
C GLY A 160 3.49 16.55 1.82
N VAL A 161 2.59 16.08 0.96
CA VAL A 161 2.94 15.14 -0.13
C VAL A 161 3.89 15.80 -1.12
N ALA A 162 3.58 17.01 -1.59
CA ALA A 162 4.42 17.75 -2.52
C ALA A 162 5.83 17.97 -1.94
N ALA A 163 5.93 18.42 -0.69
CA ALA A 163 7.20 18.59 0.00
C ALA A 163 7.98 17.25 0.14
N CYS A 164 7.29 16.15 0.41
CA CYS A 164 7.91 14.84 0.55
C CYS A 164 8.54 14.36 -0.76
N ILE A 165 7.83 14.46 -1.89
CA ILE A 165 8.31 13.95 -3.19
C ILE A 165 9.34 14.85 -3.88
N SER A 166 9.39 16.14 -3.49
CA SER A 166 10.39 17.10 -3.97
C SER A 166 11.61 17.19 -3.05
N GLY A 167 11.56 16.55 -1.89
CA GLY A 167 12.60 16.63 -0.87
C GLY A 167 13.80 15.71 -1.18
N ILE A 168 14.98 16.14 -0.72
CA ILE A 168 16.24 15.41 -0.89
C ILE A 168 16.21 13.98 -0.33
N ASP A 169 15.42 13.74 0.73
CA ASP A 169 15.27 12.39 1.31
C ASP A 169 14.66 11.40 0.31
N PHE A 170 13.69 11.86 -0.50
CA PHE A 170 13.05 11.04 -1.52
C PHE A 170 14.01 10.76 -2.68
N GLU A 171 14.75 11.77 -3.12
CA GLU A 171 15.73 11.68 -4.20
C GLU A 171 16.84 10.69 -3.81
N ARG A 172 17.50 10.91 -2.67
CA ARG A 172 18.54 10.01 -2.14
C ARG A 172 18.04 8.58 -1.95
N PHE A 173 16.81 8.43 -1.46
CA PHE A 173 16.20 7.10 -1.32
C PHE A 173 16.03 6.39 -2.67
N ALA A 174 15.58 7.11 -3.70
CA ALA A 174 15.44 6.56 -5.05
C ALA A 174 16.79 6.15 -5.65
N ASP A 175 17.82 6.98 -5.45
CA ASP A 175 19.20 6.72 -5.89
C ASP A 175 19.78 5.47 -5.19
N ASP A 176 19.60 5.34 -3.88
CA ASP A 176 20.06 4.17 -3.13
C ASP A 176 19.38 2.87 -3.59
N VAL A 177 18.05 2.92 -3.88
CA VAL A 177 17.34 1.76 -4.45
C VAL A 177 17.84 1.45 -5.86
N ALA A 178 18.15 2.45 -6.68
CA ALA A 178 18.71 2.28 -8.02
C ALA A 178 20.11 1.66 -7.97
N ALA A 179 20.98 2.17 -7.10
CA ALA A 179 22.31 1.64 -6.86
C ALA A 179 22.26 0.17 -6.41
N LEU A 180 21.37 -0.14 -5.46
CA LEU A 180 21.13 -1.52 -5.02
C LEU A 180 20.65 -2.43 -6.16
N ALA A 181 19.73 -1.96 -6.98
CA ALA A 181 19.22 -2.73 -8.11
C ALA A 181 20.27 -3.02 -9.18
N SER A 182 21.35 -2.21 -9.23
CA SER A 182 22.47 -2.35 -10.17
C SER A 182 23.69 -3.04 -9.56
N SER A 183 23.74 -3.19 -8.22
CA SER A 183 24.90 -3.75 -7.51
C SER A 183 25.03 -5.26 -7.69
N GLN A 184 26.25 -5.76 -7.45
CA GLN A 184 26.47 -7.18 -7.22
C GLN A 184 26.04 -7.53 -5.78
N LEU A 185 25.11 -8.44 -5.67
CA LEU A 185 24.62 -8.94 -4.39
C LEU A 185 25.36 -10.24 -4.02
N PRO A 186 25.56 -10.53 -2.72
CA PRO A 186 26.13 -11.77 -2.29
C PRO A 186 25.27 -12.94 -2.73
N LEU A 187 25.90 -14.05 -3.09
CA LEU A 187 25.20 -15.26 -3.49
C LEU A 187 24.42 -15.85 -2.30
N THR A 188 23.18 -16.23 -2.57
CA THR A 188 22.38 -16.96 -1.59
C THR A 188 22.82 -18.43 -1.50
N ARG A 189 22.56 -19.08 -0.34
CA ARG A 189 22.86 -20.50 -0.13
C ARG A 189 22.19 -21.40 -1.18
N ASP A 190 21.00 -21.04 -1.60
CA ASP A 190 20.24 -21.80 -2.59
C ASP A 190 20.15 -20.97 -3.88
N GLN A 191 20.86 -21.40 -4.90
CA GLN A 191 20.92 -20.71 -6.18
C GLN A 191 19.67 -20.94 -7.05
N ARG A 192 18.75 -21.83 -6.63
CA ARG A 192 17.51 -22.09 -7.35
C ARG A 192 16.39 -21.16 -6.88
N LEU A 193 16.02 -20.21 -7.72
CA LEU A 193 14.96 -19.24 -7.42
C LEU A 193 13.65 -19.90 -6.97
N ALA A 194 13.26 -21.01 -7.58
CA ALA A 194 12.02 -21.72 -7.22
C ALA A 194 11.99 -22.19 -5.75
N ARG A 195 13.14 -22.67 -5.21
CA ARG A 195 13.24 -23.06 -3.81
C ARG A 195 13.18 -21.86 -2.87
N THR A 196 13.88 -20.79 -3.22
CA THR A 196 13.85 -19.52 -2.45
C THR A 196 12.46 -18.94 -2.45
N ALA A 197 11.79 -18.87 -3.60
CA ALA A 197 10.40 -18.41 -3.71
C ALA A 197 9.45 -19.24 -2.82
N ARG A 198 9.54 -20.57 -2.86
CA ARG A 198 8.75 -21.46 -2.01
C ARG A 198 8.97 -21.19 -0.52
N ARG A 199 10.24 -21.10 -0.08
CA ARG A 199 10.56 -20.78 1.33
C ARG A 199 9.98 -19.43 1.77
N MET A 200 10.10 -18.41 0.92
CA MET A 200 9.57 -17.07 1.21
C MET A 200 8.04 -17.08 1.29
N LEU A 201 7.35 -17.71 0.37
CA LEU A 201 5.91 -17.85 0.34
C LEU A 201 5.39 -18.65 1.54
N ASP A 202 6.02 -19.76 1.88
CA ASP A 202 5.66 -20.58 3.04
C ASP A 202 5.81 -19.80 4.36
N ARG A 203 6.85 -18.96 4.48
CA ARG A 203 7.00 -18.06 5.63
C ARG A 203 5.83 -17.09 5.75
N GLN A 204 5.39 -16.49 4.64
CA GLN A 204 4.24 -15.58 4.66
C GLN A 204 2.94 -16.32 5.03
N VAL A 205 2.73 -17.53 4.52
CA VAL A 205 1.56 -18.35 4.89
C VAL A 205 1.58 -18.69 6.38
N ARG A 206 2.73 -19.12 6.93
CA ARG A 206 2.85 -19.37 8.38
C ARG A 206 2.53 -18.11 9.20
N ARG A 207 2.98 -16.93 8.74
CA ARG A 207 2.65 -15.66 9.39
C ARG A 207 1.16 -15.36 9.34
N VAL A 208 0.52 -15.55 8.17
CA VAL A 208 -0.93 -15.39 8.01
C VAL A 208 -1.70 -16.35 8.93
N LYS A 209 -1.29 -17.63 9.00
CA LYS A 209 -1.91 -18.64 9.89
C LYS A 209 -1.81 -18.21 11.35
N ARG A 210 -0.63 -17.73 11.81
CA ARG A 210 -0.43 -17.25 13.18
C ARG A 210 -1.29 -16.02 13.50
N ARG A 211 -1.29 -15.00 12.62
CA ARG A 211 -2.10 -13.79 12.81
C ARG A 211 -3.60 -14.08 12.72
N GLY A 212 -4.00 -14.99 11.86
CA GLY A 212 -5.40 -15.42 11.78
C GLY A 212 -5.87 -16.26 12.96
N LYS A 213 -4.97 -16.88 13.75
CA LYS A 213 -5.30 -17.50 15.05
C LYS A 213 -5.61 -16.41 16.08
N MET A 214 -4.77 -15.36 16.14
CA MET A 214 -4.95 -14.22 17.04
C MET A 214 -6.23 -13.42 16.69
N ALA A 215 -6.49 -13.17 15.42
CA ALA A 215 -7.67 -12.43 14.97
C ALA A 215 -9.03 -13.07 15.37
N ARG A 216 -9.03 -14.26 15.99
CA ARG A 216 -10.24 -14.85 16.60
C ARG A 216 -10.71 -14.08 17.84
N SER A 217 -9.82 -13.33 18.49
CA SER A 217 -10.17 -12.37 19.55
C SER A 217 -11.17 -11.32 19.09
N ARG A 218 -11.22 -11.03 17.78
CA ARG A 218 -11.96 -9.94 17.12
C ARG A 218 -11.47 -8.54 17.51
N GLU A 219 -10.37 -8.45 18.22
CA GLU A 219 -9.72 -7.19 18.55
C GLU A 219 -9.24 -6.48 17.28
N GLU A 220 -9.45 -5.16 17.22
CA GLU A 220 -9.11 -4.32 16.07
C GLU A 220 -7.62 -4.46 15.68
N GLY A 221 -6.73 -4.47 16.69
CA GLY A 221 -5.29 -4.64 16.49
C GLY A 221 -4.92 -5.97 15.84
N ASP A 222 -5.57 -7.07 16.26
CA ASP A 222 -5.31 -8.41 15.71
C ASP A 222 -5.83 -8.55 14.28
N LEU A 223 -6.99 -7.99 13.98
CA LEU A 223 -7.55 -7.93 12.62
C LEU A 223 -6.65 -7.10 11.69
N HIS A 224 -6.14 -5.96 12.18
CA HIS A 224 -5.19 -5.13 11.45
C HIS A 224 -3.88 -5.89 11.16
N GLN A 225 -3.34 -6.62 12.13
CA GLN A 225 -2.14 -7.45 11.94
C GLN A 225 -2.38 -8.59 10.94
N LEU A 226 -3.55 -9.20 10.93
CA LEU A 226 -3.93 -10.17 9.91
C LEU A 226 -3.97 -9.53 8.52
N ARG A 227 -4.57 -8.34 8.38
CA ARG A 227 -4.60 -7.57 7.13
C ARG A 227 -3.20 -7.27 6.60
N ILE A 228 -2.28 -6.83 7.47
CA ILE A 228 -0.87 -6.60 7.10
C ILE A 228 -0.22 -7.90 6.62
N ALA A 229 -0.41 -9.02 7.32
CA ALA A 229 0.15 -10.30 6.93
C ALA A 229 -0.36 -10.78 5.56
N LEU A 230 -1.66 -10.61 5.29
CA LEU A 230 -2.27 -10.94 4.00
C LEU A 230 -1.74 -10.05 2.86
N LYS A 231 -1.53 -8.76 3.11
CA LYS A 231 -0.89 -7.86 2.12
C LYS A 231 0.53 -8.31 1.79
N LYS A 232 1.33 -8.67 2.81
CA LYS A 232 2.70 -9.18 2.60
C LYS A 232 2.69 -10.49 1.80
N LEU A 233 1.78 -11.41 2.12
CA LEU A 233 1.61 -12.65 1.34
C LEU A 233 1.25 -12.34 -0.12
N ARG A 234 0.32 -11.42 -0.37
CA ARG A 234 -0.09 -11.06 -1.73
C ARG A 234 1.07 -10.52 -2.54
N TYR A 235 1.81 -9.53 -2.02
CA TYR A 235 2.93 -8.94 -2.76
C TYR A 235 4.03 -9.96 -3.01
N THR A 236 4.37 -10.80 -2.03
CA THR A 236 5.33 -11.89 -2.24
C THR A 236 4.85 -12.88 -3.31
N ALA A 237 3.55 -13.22 -3.31
CA ALA A 237 2.96 -14.09 -4.32
C ALA A 237 2.95 -13.44 -5.72
N GLU A 238 2.71 -12.14 -5.81
CA GLU A 238 2.76 -11.38 -7.06
C GLU A 238 4.18 -11.28 -7.62
N PHE A 239 5.23 -11.19 -6.78
CA PHE A 239 6.63 -11.19 -7.24
C PHE A 239 7.00 -12.50 -7.94
N PHE A 240 6.57 -13.63 -7.40
CA PHE A 240 6.91 -14.95 -7.92
C PHE A 240 5.83 -15.56 -8.82
N ALA A 241 4.76 -14.83 -9.12
CA ALA A 241 3.68 -15.30 -9.99
C ALA A 241 4.16 -15.87 -11.34
N PRO A 242 5.14 -15.25 -12.04
CA PRO A 242 5.60 -15.76 -13.34
C PRO A 242 6.28 -17.12 -13.30
N LEU A 243 6.71 -17.59 -12.12
CA LEU A 243 7.33 -18.92 -11.97
C LEU A 243 6.33 -20.08 -12.05
N TYR A 244 5.02 -19.80 -11.98
CA TYR A 244 3.97 -20.78 -11.75
C TYR A 244 2.85 -20.69 -12.80
N PRO A 245 2.04 -21.75 -12.96
CA PRO A 245 0.94 -21.76 -13.93
C PRO A 245 -0.07 -20.64 -13.68
N LYS A 246 -0.32 -19.81 -14.69
CA LYS A 246 -1.17 -18.60 -14.61
C LYS A 246 -2.55 -18.87 -13.99
N ARG A 247 -3.20 -20.01 -14.35
CA ARG A 247 -4.52 -20.39 -13.84
C ARG A 247 -4.53 -20.59 -12.31
N ALA A 248 -3.50 -21.26 -11.77
CA ALA A 248 -3.37 -21.51 -10.34
C ALA A 248 -3.10 -20.21 -9.56
N VAL A 249 -2.18 -19.39 -10.08
CA VAL A 249 -1.86 -18.06 -9.54
C VAL A 249 -3.12 -17.17 -9.48
N THR A 250 -3.83 -17.05 -10.60
CA THR A 250 -5.03 -16.20 -10.70
C THR A 250 -6.10 -16.63 -9.70
N ARG A 251 -6.36 -17.94 -9.57
CA ARG A 251 -7.33 -18.48 -8.60
C ARG A 251 -6.95 -18.12 -7.16
N TYR A 252 -5.69 -18.34 -6.79
CA TYR A 252 -5.20 -18.04 -5.44
C TYR A 252 -5.26 -16.54 -5.12
N LEU A 253 -4.75 -15.69 -6.01
CA LEU A 253 -4.75 -14.24 -5.82
C LEU A 253 -6.16 -13.65 -5.80
N LYS A 254 -7.12 -14.19 -6.56
CA LYS A 254 -8.53 -13.78 -6.50
C LYS A 254 -9.12 -14.00 -5.12
N GLN A 255 -8.89 -15.17 -4.51
CA GLN A 255 -9.37 -15.47 -3.16
C GLN A 255 -8.71 -14.57 -2.11
N LEU A 256 -7.41 -14.34 -2.24
CA LEU A 256 -6.64 -13.48 -1.34
C LEU A 256 -7.09 -12.01 -1.42
N ARG A 257 -7.32 -11.48 -2.62
CA ARG A 257 -7.84 -10.11 -2.83
C ARG A 257 -9.24 -9.96 -2.26
N GLY A 258 -10.14 -10.94 -2.49
CA GLY A 258 -11.47 -10.92 -1.93
C GLY A 258 -11.48 -10.83 -0.40
N LEU A 259 -10.59 -11.59 0.27
CA LEU A 259 -10.43 -11.49 1.72
C LEU A 259 -9.87 -10.12 2.16
N GLN A 260 -8.92 -9.57 1.41
CA GLN A 260 -8.32 -8.28 1.73
C GLN A 260 -9.30 -7.11 1.61
N ASN A 261 -10.27 -7.17 0.69
CA ASN A 261 -11.30 -6.15 0.55
C ASN A 261 -12.16 -6.05 1.83
N TYR A 262 -12.63 -7.18 2.36
CA TYR A 262 -13.40 -7.18 3.62
C TYR A 262 -12.62 -6.64 4.83
N LEU A 263 -11.32 -6.95 4.92
CA LEU A 263 -10.46 -6.37 5.96
C LEU A 263 -10.09 -4.90 5.64
N GLY A 264 -10.24 -4.50 4.39
CA GLY A 264 -10.11 -3.11 3.95
C GLY A 264 -11.23 -2.25 4.51
N ASP A 265 -12.46 -2.69 4.37
CA ASP A 265 -13.64 -1.99 4.87
C ASP A 265 -13.56 -1.79 6.40
N LEU A 266 -13.12 -2.79 7.16
CA LEU A 266 -12.86 -2.66 8.61
C LEU A 266 -11.80 -1.59 8.92
N ASN A 267 -10.73 -1.53 8.13
CA ASN A 267 -9.70 -0.51 8.30
C ASN A 267 -10.21 0.89 7.93
N ASP A 268 -11.13 1.01 6.97
CA ASP A 268 -11.73 2.29 6.61
C ASP A 268 -12.58 2.83 7.78
N VAL A 269 -13.28 1.96 8.52
CA VAL A 269 -14.00 2.35 9.74
C VAL A 269 -13.06 2.84 10.84
N ALA A 270 -11.96 2.12 11.10
CA ALA A 270 -10.94 2.58 12.05
C ALA A 270 -10.38 3.94 11.63
N ASN A 271 -10.21 4.15 10.32
CA ASN A 271 -9.75 5.41 9.76
C ASN A 271 -10.73 6.55 9.98
N VAL A 272 -12.06 6.31 9.88
CA VAL A 272 -13.09 7.32 10.22
C VAL A 272 -12.88 7.84 11.65
N ARG A 273 -12.76 6.94 12.63
CA ARG A 273 -12.56 7.33 14.04
C ARG A 273 -11.32 8.20 14.23
N ARG A 274 -10.22 7.80 13.60
CA ARG A 274 -8.96 8.52 13.71
C ARG A 274 -9.03 9.89 13.06
N VAL A 275 -9.49 9.97 11.79
CA VAL A 275 -9.58 11.23 11.05
C VAL A 275 -10.56 12.19 11.73
N VAL A 276 -11.76 11.73 12.12
CA VAL A 276 -12.72 12.54 12.85
C VAL A 276 -12.12 13.02 14.18
N GLY A 277 -11.44 12.13 14.92
CA GLY A 277 -10.78 12.50 16.18
C GLY A 277 -9.71 13.58 15.99
N GLU A 278 -8.93 13.53 14.91
CA GLU A 278 -7.93 14.54 14.56
C GLU A 278 -8.60 15.86 14.18
N LEU A 279 -9.61 15.83 13.31
CA LEU A 279 -10.37 17.01 12.91
C LEU A 279 -11.05 17.72 14.11
N MET A 280 -11.51 16.97 15.10
CA MET A 280 -12.21 17.56 16.28
C MET A 280 -11.27 18.08 17.37
N ARG A 281 -9.95 17.84 17.30
CA ARG A 281 -8.97 18.38 18.26
C ARG A 281 -8.62 19.85 18.04
N GLU A 282 -8.72 20.33 16.80
CA GLU A 282 -8.44 21.73 16.51
C GLU A 282 -9.57 22.62 17.04
N LYS A 283 -9.23 23.73 17.70
CA LYS A 283 -10.19 24.68 18.24
C LYS A 283 -11.00 25.35 17.15
N VAL A 284 -12.32 25.35 17.25
CA VAL A 284 -13.28 25.99 16.34
C VAL A 284 -13.94 27.19 17.00
N LYS A 285 -14.36 28.19 16.22
CA LYS A 285 -15.22 29.28 16.68
C LYS A 285 -16.56 28.71 17.20
N LYS A 286 -17.06 29.21 18.31
CA LYS A 286 -18.12 28.59 19.13
C LYS A 286 -19.44 28.27 18.40
N ASP A 287 -19.85 29.02 17.40
CA ASP A 287 -21.23 28.95 16.88
C ASP A 287 -21.44 27.81 15.83
N ASP A 288 -20.38 27.29 15.19
CA ASP A 288 -20.48 26.24 14.14
C ASP A 288 -20.16 24.84 14.66
N ASP A 289 -19.83 24.68 15.93
CA ASP A 289 -19.17 23.50 16.48
C ASP A 289 -20.14 22.34 16.82
N SER A 290 -21.36 22.65 17.31
CA SER A 290 -22.28 21.63 17.82
C SER A 290 -22.86 20.72 16.71
N ALA A 291 -23.34 21.31 15.62
CA ALA A 291 -23.90 20.57 14.49
C ALA A 291 -22.82 19.73 13.79
N MET A 292 -21.62 20.29 13.60
CA MET A 292 -20.48 19.58 13.03
C MET A 292 -20.04 18.41 13.93
N ARG A 293 -19.96 18.61 15.26
CA ARG A 293 -19.63 17.54 16.21
C ARG A 293 -20.67 16.43 16.23
N PHE A 294 -21.95 16.81 16.15
CA PHE A 294 -23.03 15.84 16.02
C PHE A 294 -22.89 15.01 14.74
N ALA A 295 -22.67 15.65 13.58
CA ALA A 295 -22.46 14.96 12.31
C ALA A 295 -21.21 14.03 12.36
N ALA A 296 -20.12 14.51 12.95
CA ALA A 296 -18.90 13.72 13.14
C ALA A 296 -19.15 12.49 14.03
N GLY A 297 -19.85 12.65 15.14
CA GLY A 297 -20.24 11.55 16.04
C GLY A 297 -21.16 10.53 15.36
N ALA A 298 -22.15 11.01 14.61
CA ALA A 298 -23.05 10.16 13.84
C ALA A 298 -22.32 9.35 12.74
N MET A 299 -21.35 9.95 12.05
CA MET A 299 -20.48 9.22 11.11
C MET A 299 -19.71 8.10 11.81
N VAL A 300 -19.07 8.39 12.94
CA VAL A 300 -18.34 7.38 13.73
C VAL A 300 -19.27 6.26 14.20
N GLY A 301 -20.46 6.61 14.70
CA GLY A 301 -21.49 5.65 15.15
C GLY A 301 -21.99 4.76 14.01
N TRP A 302 -22.33 5.37 12.87
CA TRP A 302 -22.83 4.66 11.69
C TRP A 302 -21.84 3.62 11.15
N TYR A 303 -20.61 4.04 10.93
CA TYR A 303 -19.56 3.12 10.48
C TYR A 303 -19.22 2.09 11.56
N GLY A 304 -19.20 2.50 12.83
CA GLY A 304 -18.97 1.63 13.98
C GLY A 304 -20.00 0.51 14.10
N ALA A 305 -21.27 0.78 13.83
CA ALA A 305 -22.35 -0.19 13.89
C ALA A 305 -22.21 -1.33 12.85
N GLN A 306 -21.46 -1.10 11.77
CA GLN A 306 -21.21 -2.10 10.72
C GLN A 306 -20.06 -3.07 11.06
N VAL A 307 -19.19 -2.72 12.04
CA VAL A 307 -17.99 -3.50 12.39
C VAL A 307 -18.30 -4.95 12.77
N PRO A 308 -19.26 -5.28 13.65
CA PRO A 308 -19.49 -6.66 14.07
C PRO A 308 -19.84 -7.59 12.89
N GLY A 309 -20.69 -7.10 11.98
CA GLY A 309 -21.06 -7.83 10.75
C GLY A 309 -19.86 -8.04 9.82
N ALA A 310 -19.10 -6.98 9.58
CA ALA A 310 -17.92 -7.02 8.73
C ALA A 310 -16.81 -7.95 9.30
N VAL A 311 -16.58 -7.96 10.61
CA VAL A 311 -15.66 -8.89 11.30
C VAL A 311 -16.10 -10.34 11.11
N LYS A 312 -17.40 -10.64 11.32
CA LYS A 312 -17.96 -11.99 11.12
C LYS A 312 -17.71 -12.49 9.69
N GLN A 313 -17.95 -11.62 8.69
CA GLN A 313 -17.72 -11.95 7.28
C GLN A 313 -16.23 -12.12 6.95
N ALA A 314 -15.37 -11.22 7.43
CA ALA A 314 -13.94 -11.33 7.24
C ALA A 314 -13.36 -12.65 7.80
N LEU A 315 -13.77 -13.05 9.01
CA LEU A 315 -13.34 -14.30 9.63
C LEU A 315 -13.90 -15.53 8.92
N LYS A 316 -15.15 -15.47 8.40
CA LYS A 316 -15.71 -16.54 7.55
C LYS A 316 -14.89 -16.70 6.27
N ARG A 317 -14.56 -15.61 5.59
CA ARG A 317 -13.72 -15.61 4.39
C ARG A 317 -12.29 -16.08 4.66
N TYR A 318 -11.72 -15.69 5.79
CA TYR A 318 -10.42 -16.20 6.21
C TYR A 318 -10.42 -17.72 6.41
N ARG A 319 -11.46 -18.30 7.03
CA ARG A 319 -11.60 -19.76 7.17
C ARG A 319 -11.64 -20.46 5.81
N ASN A 320 -12.35 -19.89 4.84
CA ASN A 320 -12.41 -20.44 3.47
C ASN A 320 -11.04 -20.31 2.77
N PHE A 321 -10.39 -19.16 2.88
CA PHE A 321 -9.06 -18.93 2.30
C PHE A 321 -8.02 -19.93 2.81
N LYS A 322 -8.04 -20.31 4.08
CA LYS A 322 -7.11 -21.31 4.63
C LYS A 322 -7.17 -22.68 3.97
N ARG A 323 -8.28 -23.01 3.31
CA ARG A 323 -8.49 -24.28 2.61
C ARG A 323 -8.00 -24.23 1.16
N VAL A 324 -7.64 -23.05 0.66
CA VAL A 324 -7.15 -22.91 -0.71
C VAL A 324 -5.71 -23.41 -0.79
N THR A 325 -5.49 -24.38 -1.67
CA THR A 325 -4.14 -24.90 -1.93
C THR A 325 -3.27 -23.81 -2.53
N PRO A 326 -2.10 -23.52 -1.95
CA PRO A 326 -1.14 -22.60 -2.52
C PRO A 326 -0.63 -23.06 -3.89
N PHE A 327 -0.45 -22.15 -4.84
CA PHE A 327 -0.04 -22.47 -6.20
C PHE A 327 1.44 -22.90 -6.34
N TRP A 328 2.21 -22.81 -5.28
CA TRP A 328 3.64 -23.19 -5.23
C TRP A 328 3.92 -24.51 -4.49
N GLN A 329 2.89 -25.23 -4.10
CA GLN A 329 2.96 -26.57 -3.49
C GLN A 329 2.90 -27.66 -4.55
#